data_be043de4b43bbb14ec65ed0df11f9c3c
#
_entry.id   be043de4b43bbb14ec65ed0df11f9c3c
#
_cell.length_a   1.000
_cell.length_b   1.000
_cell.length_c   1.000
_cell.angle_alpha   90.00
_cell.angle_beta   90.00
_cell.angle_gamma   90.00
#
_symmetry.space_group_name_H-M   'P 1'
#
loop_
_entity.id
_entity.type
_entity.pdbx_description
1 polymer ?
#
loop_
_entity_poly.entity_id
_entity_poly.type
_entity_poly.pdbx_seq_one_letter_code
_entity_poly.pdbx_strand_id
1 'polypeptide(L)'
;MNDNGIVFNQNARNIAFDDEHHEMMMSRYQYFVLNSENYTKYYSDLELEKQRAFNIRIKALNKLDKLLFDFDTNFTKKGGKILWANDADDARQMIYNIISQEKVKRVLKSKSSTLEEIELASYLENKKIKVVDTNIGNFICDLYKEEPYSIHSSASHKTSSQIAEIYTQKFGIKENCNAKQLTNCTRQLLKQDFYNPEAIVTGANFLISNTGTVVITENEGNILKSSTFAPIHIIVAGIDKMITSVDELSVLLPMSSIYEPNKNLSSFYTLINKAIEEGDVSQKLPHAGSLELGLLHPCVSSLSAKIHFFLDSCKK
;
A
#
# COMPACT_ATOMS: atom_id res chain seq x y z
N MET A 1 -13.85 0.76 35.63
CA MET A 1 -14.02 0.69 34.14
C MET A 1 -12.98 1.60 33.55
N ASN A 2 -12.14 1.10 32.65
CA ASN A 2 -11.10 1.91 32.03
C ASN A 2 -11.74 3.08 31.26
N ASP A 3 -11.22 4.29 31.39
CA ASP A 3 -11.67 5.51 30.68
C ASP A 3 -11.82 5.28 29.16
N ASN A 4 -10.97 4.48 28.56
CA ASN A 4 -11.03 4.09 27.15
C ASN A 4 -12.33 3.36 26.77
N GLY A 5 -12.90 2.54 27.64
CA GLY A 5 -14.15 1.84 27.38
C GLY A 5 -15.38 2.77 27.43
N ILE A 6 -15.33 3.82 28.22
CA ILE A 6 -16.40 4.82 28.31
C ILE A 6 -16.37 5.69 27.05
N VAL A 7 -15.19 6.14 26.63
CA VAL A 7 -15.00 6.94 25.40
C VAL A 7 -15.41 6.14 24.17
N PHE A 8 -15.01 4.87 24.07
CA PHE A 8 -15.41 3.99 22.97
C PHE A 8 -16.94 3.85 22.87
N ASN A 9 -17.61 3.54 24.01
CA ASN A 9 -19.06 3.39 24.04
C ASN A 9 -19.80 4.69 23.64
N GLN A 10 -19.25 5.83 24.04
CA GLN A 10 -19.84 7.12 23.72
C GLN A 10 -19.70 7.47 22.23
N ASN A 11 -18.52 7.23 21.66
CA ASN A 11 -18.26 7.40 20.23
C ASN A 11 -19.10 6.43 19.37
N ALA A 12 -19.18 5.16 19.79
CA ALA A 12 -19.98 4.16 19.10
C ALA A 12 -21.47 4.54 19.07
N ARG A 13 -22.02 5.07 20.19
CA ARG A 13 -23.39 5.56 20.24
C ARG A 13 -23.61 6.76 19.34
N ASN A 14 -22.72 7.73 19.35
CA ASN A 14 -22.84 8.92 18.48
C ASN A 14 -22.91 8.53 17.01
N ILE A 15 -22.06 7.59 16.57
CA ILE A 15 -22.06 7.11 15.18
C ILE A 15 -23.31 6.24 14.88
N ALA A 16 -23.73 5.38 15.82
CA ALA A 16 -24.87 4.47 15.63
C ALA A 16 -26.22 5.20 15.47
N PHE A 17 -26.34 6.42 15.99
CA PHE A 17 -27.55 7.25 15.89
C PHE A 17 -27.38 8.46 14.97
N ASP A 18 -26.33 8.49 14.13
CA ASP A 18 -26.11 9.48 13.09
C ASP A 18 -26.73 8.99 11.78
N ASP A 19 -27.95 9.42 11.51
CA ASP A 19 -28.73 9.01 10.33
C ASP A 19 -28.03 9.43 9.02
N GLU A 20 -27.43 10.62 8.95
CA GLU A 20 -26.71 11.10 7.75
C GLU A 20 -25.49 10.23 7.47
N HIS A 21 -24.74 9.90 8.51
CA HIS A 21 -23.60 8.97 8.40
C HIS A 21 -24.06 7.59 7.94
N HIS A 22 -25.15 7.07 8.51
CA HIS A 22 -25.69 5.76 8.13
C HIS A 22 -26.13 5.74 6.67
N GLU A 23 -26.89 6.72 6.19
CA GLU A 23 -27.32 6.81 4.79
C GLU A 23 -26.13 6.87 3.82
N MET A 24 -25.12 7.67 4.15
CA MET A 24 -23.91 7.78 3.36
C MET A 24 -23.17 6.43 3.27
N MET A 25 -23.00 5.72 4.37
CA MET A 25 -22.33 4.43 4.41
C MET A 25 -23.13 3.34 3.69
N MET A 26 -24.44 3.33 3.83
CA MET A 26 -25.34 2.41 3.10
C MET A 26 -25.30 2.62 1.59
N SER A 27 -25.29 3.87 1.14
CA SER A 27 -25.16 4.20 -0.29
C SER A 27 -23.82 3.67 -0.86
N ARG A 28 -22.72 3.81 -0.14
CA ARG A 28 -21.42 3.27 -0.54
C ARG A 28 -21.37 1.75 -0.53
N TYR A 29 -21.99 1.14 0.46
CA TYR A 29 -22.09 -0.32 0.52
C TYR A 29 -22.89 -0.88 -0.66
N GLN A 30 -24.03 -0.26 -1.01
CA GLN A 30 -24.82 -0.65 -2.18
C GLN A 30 -24.00 -0.52 -3.47
N TYR A 31 -23.26 0.56 -3.64
CA TYR A 31 -22.36 0.74 -4.78
C TYR A 31 -21.29 -0.36 -4.84
N PHE A 32 -20.72 -0.73 -3.69
CA PHE A 32 -19.76 -1.83 -3.60
C PHE A 32 -20.37 -3.18 -4.00
N VAL A 33 -21.55 -3.51 -3.49
CA VAL A 33 -22.25 -4.77 -3.81
C VAL A 33 -22.55 -4.86 -5.30
N LEU A 34 -23.11 -3.81 -5.90
CA LEU A 34 -23.42 -3.76 -7.33
C LEU A 34 -22.17 -3.94 -8.20
N ASN A 35 -21.06 -3.33 -7.82
CA ASN A 35 -19.80 -3.50 -8.55
C ASN A 35 -19.24 -4.91 -8.39
N SER A 36 -19.24 -5.47 -7.19
CA SER A 36 -18.75 -6.85 -6.97
C SER A 36 -19.55 -7.88 -7.77
N GLU A 37 -20.88 -7.74 -7.84
CA GLU A 37 -21.73 -8.59 -8.68
C GLU A 37 -21.38 -8.48 -10.18
N ASN A 38 -21.05 -7.29 -10.65
CA ASN A 38 -20.63 -7.10 -12.04
C ASN A 38 -19.30 -7.81 -12.33
N TYR A 39 -18.34 -7.80 -11.41
CA TYR A 39 -17.06 -8.48 -11.61
C TYR A 39 -17.19 -10.00 -11.55
N THR A 40 -18.09 -10.53 -10.73
CA THR A 40 -18.32 -11.98 -10.65
C THR A 40 -18.82 -12.58 -11.97
N LYS A 41 -19.49 -11.78 -12.81
CA LYS A 41 -20.00 -12.19 -14.13
C LYS A 41 -18.88 -12.51 -15.15
N TYR A 42 -17.64 -12.06 -14.90
CA TYR A 42 -16.50 -12.42 -15.75
C TYR A 42 -16.00 -13.84 -15.54
N TYR A 43 -16.47 -14.53 -14.49
CA TYR A 43 -16.10 -15.90 -14.20
C TYR A 43 -17.21 -16.85 -14.62
N SER A 44 -16.88 -17.86 -15.40
CA SER A 44 -17.81 -18.94 -15.74
C SER A 44 -18.15 -19.80 -14.51
N ASP A 45 -17.19 -19.96 -13.61
CA ASP A 45 -17.34 -20.67 -12.34
C ASP A 45 -16.49 -19.97 -11.26
N LEU A 46 -17.11 -19.07 -10.52
CA LEU A 46 -16.44 -18.31 -9.46
C LEU A 46 -16.01 -19.21 -8.29
N GLU A 47 -16.80 -20.24 -7.96
CA GLU A 47 -16.47 -21.13 -6.84
C GLU A 47 -15.23 -21.98 -7.17
N LEU A 48 -15.07 -22.39 -8.39
CA LEU A 48 -13.87 -23.07 -8.85
C LEU A 48 -12.63 -22.15 -8.73
N GLU A 49 -12.75 -20.89 -9.10
CA GLU A 49 -11.62 -19.94 -8.97
C GLU A 49 -11.28 -19.63 -7.52
N LYS A 50 -12.26 -19.51 -6.64
CA LYS A 50 -12.03 -19.41 -5.19
C LYS A 50 -11.29 -20.64 -4.65
N GLN A 51 -11.71 -21.84 -5.08
CA GLN A 51 -11.05 -23.08 -4.68
C GLN A 51 -9.60 -23.16 -5.19
N ARG A 52 -9.34 -22.67 -6.41
CA ARG A 52 -7.97 -22.56 -6.95
C ARG A 52 -7.12 -21.63 -6.11
N ALA A 53 -7.63 -20.42 -5.80
CA ALA A 53 -6.92 -19.45 -4.96
C ALA A 53 -6.64 -20.00 -3.57
N PHE A 54 -7.62 -20.66 -2.94
CA PHE A 54 -7.46 -21.34 -1.66
C PHE A 54 -6.36 -22.40 -1.72
N ASN A 55 -6.38 -23.27 -2.73
CA ASN A 55 -5.38 -24.34 -2.88
C ASN A 55 -3.97 -23.79 -3.07
N ILE A 56 -3.80 -22.70 -3.83
CA ILE A 56 -2.50 -22.01 -3.97
C ILE A 56 -2.01 -21.55 -2.60
N ARG A 57 -2.86 -20.89 -1.80
CA ARG A 57 -2.51 -20.38 -0.49
C ARG A 57 -2.16 -21.49 0.49
N ILE A 58 -2.98 -22.53 0.59
CA ILE A 58 -2.72 -23.68 1.48
C ILE A 58 -1.42 -24.40 1.07
N LYS A 59 -1.20 -24.59 -0.22
CA LYS A 59 0.03 -25.21 -0.73
C LYS A 59 1.28 -24.39 -0.38
N ALA A 60 1.19 -23.07 -0.46
CA ALA A 60 2.27 -22.19 -0.06
C ALA A 60 2.53 -22.26 1.46
N LEU A 61 1.49 -22.18 2.28
CA LEU A 61 1.60 -22.27 3.74
C LEU A 61 2.21 -23.62 4.19
N ASN A 62 1.80 -24.74 3.57
CA ASN A 62 2.35 -26.05 3.89
C ASN A 62 3.83 -26.24 3.51
N LYS A 63 4.40 -25.32 2.73
CA LYS A 63 5.82 -25.35 2.30
C LYS A 63 6.53 -24.05 2.66
N LEU A 64 6.01 -23.32 3.65
CA LEU A 64 6.44 -21.96 3.96
C LEU A 64 7.95 -21.87 4.22
N ASP A 65 8.50 -22.79 5.02
CA ASP A 65 9.93 -22.83 5.36
C ASP A 65 10.80 -22.85 4.10
N LYS A 66 10.45 -23.75 3.16
CA LYS A 66 11.18 -23.85 1.89
C LYS A 66 11.01 -22.59 1.05
N LEU A 67 9.79 -22.06 0.95
CA LEU A 67 9.51 -20.88 0.13
C LEU A 67 10.22 -19.64 0.68
N LEU A 68 10.32 -19.51 1.99
CA LEU A 68 11.08 -18.41 2.65
C LEU A 68 12.57 -18.53 2.34
N PHE A 69 13.15 -19.73 2.45
CA PHE A 69 14.56 -19.97 2.11
C PHE A 69 14.86 -19.69 0.62
N ASP A 70 13.99 -20.18 -0.28
CA ASP A 70 14.14 -19.95 -1.72
C ASP A 70 14.01 -18.45 -2.05
N PHE A 71 13.06 -17.76 -1.42
CA PHE A 71 12.87 -16.32 -1.59
C PHE A 71 14.10 -15.53 -1.13
N ASP A 72 14.59 -15.80 0.09
CA ASP A 72 15.79 -15.15 0.65
C ASP A 72 16.97 -15.32 -0.30
N THR A 73 17.24 -16.55 -0.71
CA THR A 73 18.32 -16.87 -1.63
C THR A 73 18.20 -16.10 -2.96
N ASN A 74 17.02 -16.10 -3.56
CA ASN A 74 16.81 -15.49 -4.87
C ASN A 74 16.78 -13.95 -4.82
N PHE A 75 16.20 -13.38 -3.75
CA PHE A 75 16.13 -11.93 -3.55
C PHE A 75 17.51 -11.35 -3.24
N THR A 76 18.27 -12.00 -2.35
CA THR A 76 19.62 -11.57 -1.96
C THR A 76 20.63 -11.65 -3.11
N LYS A 77 20.56 -12.68 -3.97
CA LYS A 77 21.37 -12.78 -5.19
C LYS A 77 21.19 -11.60 -6.14
N LYS A 78 20.08 -10.89 -6.04
CA LYS A 78 19.74 -9.72 -6.88
C LYS A 78 20.01 -8.39 -6.18
N GLY A 79 20.80 -8.39 -5.09
CA GLY A 79 21.20 -7.20 -4.35
C GLY A 79 20.20 -6.73 -3.29
N GLY A 80 19.09 -7.44 -3.09
CA GLY A 80 18.17 -7.17 -1.99
C GLY A 80 18.75 -7.58 -0.64
N LYS A 81 18.26 -6.96 0.43
CA LYS A 81 18.58 -7.34 1.81
C LYS A 81 17.29 -7.76 2.51
N ILE A 82 17.32 -8.87 3.23
CA ILE A 82 16.21 -9.34 4.05
C ILE A 82 16.58 -9.18 5.52
N LEU A 83 15.63 -8.64 6.28
CA LEU A 83 15.69 -8.56 7.72
C LEU A 83 14.45 -9.28 8.27
N TRP A 84 14.65 -10.09 9.28
CA TRP A 84 13.61 -10.91 9.89
C TRP A 84 13.19 -10.28 11.21
N ALA A 85 11.97 -9.78 11.28
CA ALA A 85 11.38 -9.24 12.49
C ALA A 85 10.55 -10.31 13.21
N ASN A 86 10.66 -10.36 14.52
CA ASN A 86 9.91 -11.30 15.35
C ASN A 86 8.51 -10.78 15.72
N ASP A 87 8.39 -9.47 15.81
CA ASP A 87 7.15 -8.77 16.17
C ASP A 87 7.14 -7.33 15.64
N ALA A 88 6.09 -6.60 15.94
CA ALA A 88 5.91 -5.22 15.51
C ALA A 88 6.97 -4.26 16.06
N ASP A 89 7.39 -4.45 17.30
CA ASP A 89 8.43 -3.61 17.95
C ASP A 89 9.78 -3.79 17.25
N ASP A 90 10.15 -5.04 17.01
CA ASP A 90 11.38 -5.41 16.29
C ASP A 90 11.37 -4.83 14.87
N ALA A 91 10.27 -4.99 14.13
CA ALA A 91 10.10 -4.41 12.80
C ALA A 91 10.26 -2.88 12.82
N ARG A 92 9.59 -2.17 13.72
CA ARG A 92 9.69 -0.71 13.87
C ARG A 92 11.12 -0.26 14.16
N GLN A 93 11.78 -0.96 15.08
CA GLN A 93 13.16 -0.63 15.46
C GLN A 93 14.14 -0.86 14.30
N MET A 94 14.00 -1.94 13.55
CA MET A 94 14.81 -2.22 12.36
C MET A 94 14.62 -1.14 11.28
N ILE A 95 13.37 -0.76 10.99
CA ILE A 95 13.07 0.32 10.04
C ILE A 95 13.70 1.63 10.50
N TYR A 96 13.52 1.99 11.78
CA TYR A 96 14.09 3.21 12.34
C TYR A 96 15.63 3.22 12.27
N ASN A 97 16.29 2.09 12.53
CA ASN A 97 17.74 1.99 12.45
C ASN A 97 18.26 2.30 11.03
N ILE A 98 17.59 1.76 9.98
CA ILE A 98 17.94 2.06 8.59
C ILE A 98 17.77 3.55 8.30
N ILE A 99 16.60 4.11 8.65
CA ILE A 99 16.24 5.51 8.42
C ILE A 99 17.23 6.44 9.14
N SER A 100 17.60 6.11 10.38
CA SER A 100 18.53 6.88 11.20
C SER A 100 19.97 6.82 10.68
N GLN A 101 20.44 5.64 10.27
CA GLN A 101 21.79 5.46 9.70
C GLN A 101 21.97 6.25 8.41
N GLU A 102 20.95 6.29 7.57
CA GLU A 102 20.96 7.04 6.31
C GLU A 102 20.54 8.52 6.49
N LYS A 103 20.35 8.97 7.75
CA LYS A 103 20.00 10.36 8.12
C LYS A 103 18.73 10.88 7.45
N VAL A 104 17.79 10.00 7.13
CA VAL A 104 16.49 10.33 6.54
C VAL A 104 15.65 11.10 7.56
N LYS A 105 15.08 12.21 7.13
CA LYS A 105 14.19 13.06 7.97
C LYS A 105 12.73 12.95 7.55
N ARG A 106 12.49 12.49 6.33
CA ARG A 106 11.15 12.38 5.76
C ARG A 106 11.00 11.05 5.01
N VAL A 107 9.95 10.34 5.34
CA VAL A 107 9.61 9.04 4.76
C VAL A 107 8.28 9.13 4.04
N LEU A 108 8.21 8.64 2.82
CA LEU A 108 6.95 8.36 2.16
C LEU A 108 6.42 6.99 2.63
N LYS A 109 5.14 6.91 2.97
CA LYS A 109 4.48 5.67 3.39
C LYS A 109 3.37 5.33 2.42
N SER A 110 3.34 4.09 1.93
CA SER A 110 2.19 3.60 1.19
C SER A 110 1.07 3.18 2.14
N LYS A 111 -0.16 3.16 1.62
CA LYS A 111 -1.26 2.50 2.30
C LYS A 111 -1.00 1.00 2.34
N SER A 112 -0.94 0.43 3.55
CA SER A 112 -0.72 -1.00 3.78
C SER A 112 -1.25 -1.39 5.15
N SER A 113 -2.08 -2.43 5.20
CA SER A 113 -2.60 -2.97 6.47
C SER A 113 -1.47 -3.39 7.43
N THR A 114 -0.39 -3.96 6.90
CA THR A 114 0.77 -4.34 7.71
C THR A 114 1.46 -3.12 8.33
N LEU A 115 1.58 -2.01 7.60
CA LEU A 115 2.19 -0.78 8.13
C LEU A 115 1.30 -0.10 9.18
N GLU A 116 -0.02 -0.20 9.02
CA GLU A 116 -0.98 0.29 10.02
C GLU A 116 -0.97 -0.62 11.28
N GLU A 117 -0.95 -1.93 11.10
CA GLU A 117 -0.92 -2.90 12.20
C GLU A 117 0.32 -2.73 13.10
N ILE A 118 1.47 -2.45 12.52
CA ILE A 118 2.68 -2.16 13.29
C ILE A 118 2.77 -0.69 13.73
N GLU A 119 1.74 0.14 13.53
CA GLU A 119 1.70 1.56 13.92
C GLU A 119 2.95 2.36 13.51
N LEU A 120 3.46 2.10 12.29
CA LEU A 120 4.76 2.63 11.85
C LEU A 120 4.79 4.16 11.82
N ALA A 121 3.70 4.80 11.37
CA ALA A 121 3.65 6.25 11.21
C ALA A 121 3.84 6.96 12.56
N SER A 122 3.03 6.65 13.55
CA SER A 122 3.10 7.22 14.90
C SER A 122 4.44 6.93 15.58
N TYR A 123 4.99 5.73 15.37
CA TYR A 123 6.31 5.40 15.89
C TYR A 123 7.42 6.29 15.31
N LEU A 124 7.46 6.49 14.00
CA LEU A 124 8.45 7.32 13.33
C LEU A 124 8.28 8.81 13.66
N GLU A 125 7.05 9.31 13.75
CA GLU A 125 6.76 10.69 14.14
C GLU A 125 7.20 11.00 15.58
N ASN A 126 7.01 10.05 16.50
CA ASN A 126 7.55 10.15 17.88
C ASN A 126 9.09 10.21 17.90
N LYS A 127 9.76 9.68 16.87
CA LYS A 127 11.22 9.80 16.64
C LYS A 127 11.60 11.05 15.84
N LYS A 128 10.66 11.97 15.59
CA LYS A 128 10.84 13.22 14.82
C LYS A 128 11.18 12.99 13.34
N ILE A 129 10.77 11.87 12.78
CA ILE A 129 10.80 11.58 11.34
C ILE A 129 9.44 11.97 10.77
N LYS A 130 9.43 12.86 9.77
CA LYS A 130 8.18 13.24 9.10
C LYS A 130 7.70 12.08 8.23
N VAL A 131 6.47 11.62 8.45
CA VAL A 131 5.81 10.63 7.59
C VAL A 131 4.84 11.34 6.65
N VAL A 132 4.85 10.99 5.37
CA VAL A 132 3.93 11.51 4.36
C VAL A 132 3.25 10.33 3.71
N ASP A 133 1.94 10.21 3.89
CA ASP A 133 1.18 9.15 3.25
C ASP A 133 1.01 9.43 1.74
N THR A 134 1.24 8.42 0.92
CA THR A 134 1.14 8.55 -0.53
C THR A 134 -0.28 8.33 -1.04
N ASN A 135 -1.16 7.74 -0.23
CA ASN A 135 -2.56 7.50 -0.57
C ASN A 135 -3.42 8.70 -0.25
N ILE A 136 -4.25 9.13 -1.20
CA ILE A 136 -5.09 10.32 -1.04
C ILE A 136 -6.10 10.21 0.12
N GLY A 137 -6.63 9.01 0.38
CA GLY A 137 -7.57 8.80 1.47
C GLY A 137 -6.91 8.98 2.84
N ASN A 138 -5.74 8.41 3.04
CA ASN A 138 -4.95 8.59 4.26
C ASN A 138 -4.51 10.05 4.41
N PHE A 139 -4.02 10.68 3.33
CA PHE A 139 -3.66 12.09 3.34
C PHE A 139 -4.82 12.98 3.81
N ILE A 140 -6.06 12.69 3.38
CA ILE A 140 -7.25 13.41 3.84
C ILE A 140 -7.47 13.16 5.35
N CYS A 141 -7.36 11.93 5.83
CA CYS A 141 -7.48 11.63 7.27
C CYS A 141 -6.44 12.39 8.10
N ASP A 142 -5.19 12.47 7.62
CA ASP A 142 -4.13 13.24 8.28
C ASP A 142 -4.47 14.73 8.40
N LEU A 143 -5.12 15.32 7.38
CA LEU A 143 -5.57 16.72 7.44
C LEU A 143 -6.60 16.96 8.55
N TYR A 144 -7.45 15.96 8.81
CA TYR A 144 -8.43 15.97 9.90
C TYR A 144 -7.85 15.54 11.24
N LYS A 145 -6.63 14.97 11.24
CA LYS A 145 -6.01 14.30 12.40
C LYS A 145 -6.87 13.15 12.93
N GLU A 146 -7.42 12.39 12.02
CA GLU A 146 -8.25 11.22 12.28
C GLU A 146 -7.57 9.97 11.75
N GLU A 147 -7.77 8.84 12.43
CA GLU A 147 -7.36 7.53 11.94
C GLU A 147 -8.16 7.14 10.68
N PRO A 148 -7.57 6.32 9.77
CA PRO A 148 -8.30 5.79 8.63
C PRO A 148 -9.59 5.06 9.05
N TYR A 149 -10.72 5.47 8.50
CA TYR A 149 -12.03 4.92 8.84
C TYR A 149 -12.16 3.43 8.49
N SER A 150 -11.58 3.02 7.39
CA SER A 150 -11.54 1.61 6.99
C SER A 150 -10.25 1.26 6.25
N ILE A 151 -9.88 -0.03 6.31
CA ILE A 151 -8.71 -0.59 5.61
C ILE A 151 -8.81 -0.34 4.09
N HIS A 152 -10.01 -0.42 3.52
CA HIS A 152 -10.19 -0.29 2.07
C HIS A 152 -10.37 1.16 1.60
N SER A 153 -11.00 2.01 2.39
CA SER A 153 -11.31 3.39 2.02
C SER A 153 -11.20 4.31 3.22
N SER A 154 -10.02 4.85 3.42
CA SER A 154 -9.65 5.58 4.63
C SER A 154 -10.55 6.78 4.93
N ALA A 155 -10.87 7.60 3.92
CA ALA A 155 -11.71 8.80 4.05
C ALA A 155 -13.18 8.55 3.63
N SER A 156 -13.67 7.31 3.70
CA SER A 156 -15.03 6.99 3.26
C SER A 156 -16.14 7.64 4.09
N HIS A 157 -15.86 8.08 5.28
CA HIS A 157 -16.80 8.80 6.16
C HIS A 157 -16.85 10.32 5.90
N LYS A 158 -16.12 10.83 4.91
CA LYS A 158 -16.13 12.25 4.54
C LYS A 158 -16.87 12.48 3.23
N THR A 159 -17.70 13.52 3.18
CA THR A 159 -18.32 13.98 1.94
C THR A 159 -17.35 14.80 1.11
N SER A 160 -17.61 14.94 -0.20
CA SER A 160 -16.79 15.80 -1.06
C SER A 160 -16.81 17.27 -0.60
N SER A 161 -17.91 17.73 -0.02
CA SER A 161 -18.02 19.09 0.52
C SER A 161 -17.12 19.31 1.74
N GLN A 162 -17.12 18.35 2.69
CA GLN A 162 -16.22 18.39 3.85
C GLN A 162 -14.77 18.38 3.42
N ILE A 163 -14.41 17.53 2.43
CA ILE A 163 -13.04 17.49 1.90
C ILE A 163 -12.69 18.84 1.24
N ALA A 164 -13.59 19.45 0.46
CA ALA A 164 -13.35 20.76 -0.13
C ALA A 164 -13.13 21.85 0.94
N GLU A 165 -13.92 21.81 2.02
CA GLU A 165 -13.80 22.74 3.13
C GLU A 165 -12.44 22.65 3.82
N ILE A 166 -11.97 21.46 4.21
CA ILE A 166 -10.65 21.30 4.85
C ILE A 166 -9.51 21.74 3.92
N TYR A 167 -9.63 21.50 2.60
CA TYR A 167 -8.65 21.96 1.62
C TYR A 167 -8.65 23.49 1.48
N THR A 168 -9.82 24.13 1.54
CA THR A 168 -9.93 25.58 1.57
C THR A 168 -9.24 26.15 2.80
N GLN A 169 -9.53 25.60 3.97
CA GLN A 169 -8.95 26.04 5.25
C GLN A 169 -7.43 25.85 5.32
N LYS A 170 -6.92 24.71 4.84
CA LYS A 170 -5.50 24.37 4.96
C LYS A 170 -4.63 24.93 3.85
N PHE A 171 -5.16 25.04 2.63
CA PHE A 171 -4.37 25.34 1.43
C PHE A 171 -4.90 26.55 0.65
N GLY A 172 -5.98 27.21 1.08
CA GLY A 172 -6.52 28.39 0.42
C GLY A 172 -7.13 28.09 -0.97
N ILE A 173 -7.62 26.88 -1.19
CA ILE A 173 -8.24 26.47 -2.46
C ILE A 173 -9.66 27.03 -2.52
N LYS A 174 -10.16 27.27 -3.73
CA LYS A 174 -11.53 27.77 -3.93
C LYS A 174 -12.55 26.81 -3.30
N GLU A 175 -13.55 27.36 -2.66
CA GLU A 175 -14.72 26.61 -2.20
C GLU A 175 -15.43 25.92 -3.39
N ASN A 176 -16.15 24.81 -3.12
CA ASN A 176 -16.92 24.07 -4.12
C ASN A 176 -16.09 23.34 -5.19
N CYS A 177 -14.90 22.88 -4.87
CA CYS A 177 -14.13 22.00 -5.76
C CYS A 177 -14.77 20.62 -5.87
N ASN A 178 -14.87 20.11 -7.10
CA ASN A 178 -15.29 18.72 -7.35
C ASN A 178 -14.15 17.73 -7.05
N ALA A 179 -14.46 16.42 -6.99
CA ALA A 179 -13.49 15.37 -6.67
C ALA A 179 -12.25 15.38 -7.58
N LYS A 180 -12.41 15.67 -8.88
CA LYS A 180 -11.29 15.77 -9.83
C LYS A 180 -10.36 16.94 -9.52
N GLN A 181 -10.92 18.08 -9.13
CA GLN A 181 -10.14 19.26 -8.76
C GLN A 181 -9.39 19.02 -7.44
N LEU A 182 -10.03 18.41 -6.44
CA LEU A 182 -9.41 18.02 -5.17
C LEU A 182 -8.26 17.04 -5.38
N THR A 183 -8.47 16.00 -6.21
CA THR A 183 -7.42 15.04 -6.57
C THR A 183 -6.23 15.72 -7.26
N ASN A 184 -6.50 16.64 -8.20
CA ASN A 184 -5.42 17.38 -8.87
C ASN A 184 -4.67 18.29 -7.90
N CYS A 185 -5.37 18.88 -6.95
CA CYS A 185 -4.75 19.69 -5.91
C CYS A 185 -3.83 18.84 -5.02
N THR A 186 -4.29 17.70 -4.52
CA THR A 186 -3.46 16.77 -3.76
C THR A 186 -2.21 16.36 -4.53
N ARG A 187 -2.35 16.07 -5.83
CA ARG A 187 -1.19 15.76 -6.70
C ARG A 187 -0.17 16.90 -6.75
N GLN A 188 -0.63 18.15 -6.78
CA GLN A 188 0.28 19.31 -6.77
C GLN A 188 0.95 19.49 -5.40
N LEU A 189 0.20 19.29 -4.31
CA LEU A 189 0.73 19.40 -2.95
C LEU A 189 1.81 18.33 -2.69
N LEU A 190 1.57 17.09 -3.09
CA LEU A 190 2.49 15.97 -2.87
C LEU A 190 3.57 15.84 -3.96
N LYS A 191 3.53 16.68 -5.01
CA LYS A 191 4.43 16.57 -6.16
C LYS A 191 5.91 16.56 -5.77
N GLN A 192 6.32 17.48 -4.92
CA GLN A 192 7.71 17.59 -4.49
C GLN A 192 8.15 16.39 -3.66
N ASP A 193 7.27 15.87 -2.81
CA ASP A 193 7.54 14.70 -2.00
C ASP A 193 7.75 13.44 -2.88
N PHE A 194 6.96 13.29 -3.95
CA PHE A 194 7.07 12.16 -4.87
C PHE A 194 8.29 12.20 -5.79
N TYR A 195 8.78 13.37 -6.16
CA TYR A 195 9.95 13.50 -7.03
C TYR A 195 11.27 13.57 -6.28
N ASN A 196 11.23 13.93 -5.00
CA ASN A 196 12.43 14.04 -4.17
C ASN A 196 12.24 13.27 -2.84
N PRO A 197 11.89 11.99 -2.87
CA PRO A 197 11.77 11.20 -1.67
C PRO A 197 13.14 10.92 -1.07
N GLU A 198 13.26 10.98 0.25
CA GLU A 198 14.47 10.54 0.95
C GLU A 198 14.43 9.03 1.17
N ALA A 199 13.27 8.49 1.51
CA ALA A 199 12.98 7.07 1.60
C ALA A 199 11.50 6.80 1.39
N ILE A 200 11.18 5.58 0.96
CA ILE A 200 9.79 5.09 0.91
C ILE A 200 9.67 3.78 1.68
N VAL A 201 8.56 3.64 2.43
CA VAL A 201 8.16 2.39 3.07
C VAL A 201 6.85 1.92 2.47
N THR A 202 6.82 0.68 1.97
CA THR A 202 5.64 0.09 1.35
C THR A 202 5.31 -1.27 1.96
N GLY A 203 4.04 -1.68 1.82
CA GLY A 203 3.68 -3.09 1.98
C GLY A 203 3.95 -3.90 0.72
N ALA A 204 3.68 -5.20 0.78
CA ALA A 204 3.63 -6.08 -0.39
C ALA A 204 2.36 -6.93 -0.38
N ASN A 205 1.86 -7.26 -1.58
CA ASN A 205 0.70 -8.13 -1.74
C ASN A 205 1.10 -9.60 -1.87
N PHE A 206 2.19 -9.87 -2.62
CA PHE A 206 2.72 -11.22 -2.78
C PHE A 206 4.25 -11.22 -2.85
N LEU A 207 4.83 -12.36 -2.46
CA LEU A 207 6.25 -12.66 -2.49
C LEU A 207 6.47 -13.94 -3.28
N ILE A 208 7.13 -13.86 -4.43
CA ILE A 208 7.32 -14.99 -5.34
C ILE A 208 8.66 -15.66 -5.05
N SER A 209 8.62 -16.85 -4.46
CA SER A 209 9.83 -17.51 -3.95
C SER A 209 10.80 -17.95 -5.05
N ASN A 210 10.32 -18.51 -6.15
CA ASN A 210 11.18 -19.05 -7.21
C ASN A 210 12.01 -17.98 -7.94
N THR A 211 11.61 -16.73 -7.85
CA THR A 211 12.30 -15.60 -8.50
C THR A 211 12.81 -14.53 -7.54
N GLY A 212 12.46 -14.60 -6.24
CA GLY A 212 12.76 -13.51 -5.30
C GLY A 212 12.11 -12.20 -5.75
N THR A 213 10.86 -12.24 -6.17
CA THR A 213 10.15 -11.06 -6.69
C THR A 213 9.07 -10.61 -5.71
N VAL A 214 9.03 -9.32 -5.42
CA VAL A 214 7.97 -8.68 -4.63
C VAL A 214 6.89 -8.15 -5.57
N VAL A 215 5.63 -8.36 -5.23
CA VAL A 215 4.47 -7.86 -5.98
C VAL A 215 3.73 -6.84 -5.13
N ILE A 216 3.57 -5.63 -5.65
CA ILE A 216 2.80 -4.56 -5.03
C ILE A 216 1.66 -4.19 -5.97
N THR A 217 0.42 -4.15 -5.47
CA THR A 217 -0.74 -3.69 -6.24
C THR A 217 -1.10 -2.27 -5.83
N GLU A 218 -1.46 -1.43 -6.80
CA GLU A 218 -1.85 -0.05 -6.58
C GLU A 218 -2.84 0.44 -7.63
N ASN A 219 -3.62 1.48 -7.29
CA ASN A 219 -4.62 2.08 -8.20
C ASN A 219 -4.24 3.49 -8.66
N GLU A 220 -3.35 4.15 -7.93
CA GLU A 220 -3.06 5.58 -8.08
C GLU A 220 -1.74 5.83 -8.80
N GLY A 221 -0.90 4.80 -8.98
CA GLY A 221 0.45 4.91 -9.54
C GLY A 221 1.41 5.70 -8.62
N ASN A 222 1.04 5.88 -7.37
CA ASN A 222 1.77 6.64 -6.37
C ASN A 222 3.00 5.88 -5.84
N ILE A 223 2.87 4.58 -5.62
CA ILE A 223 3.95 3.72 -5.13
C ILE A 223 5.02 3.56 -6.21
N LEU A 224 4.62 3.19 -7.43
CA LEU A 224 5.54 3.06 -8.56
C LEU A 224 6.34 4.34 -8.75
N LYS A 225 5.65 5.49 -8.79
CA LYS A 225 6.28 6.78 -8.98
C LYS A 225 7.28 7.12 -7.87
N SER A 226 6.87 7.01 -6.62
CA SER A 226 7.73 7.38 -5.48
C SER A 226 8.86 6.38 -5.27
N SER A 227 8.65 5.07 -5.46
CA SER A 227 9.71 4.07 -5.34
C SER A 227 10.77 4.18 -6.44
N THR A 228 10.39 4.66 -7.63
CA THR A 228 11.35 4.89 -8.72
C THR A 228 12.37 5.98 -8.38
N PHE A 229 11.97 7.00 -7.63
CA PHE A 229 12.85 8.11 -7.27
C PHE A 229 13.51 7.96 -5.89
N ALA A 230 13.02 7.04 -5.05
CA ALA A 230 13.53 6.87 -3.70
C ALA A 230 14.90 6.18 -3.67
N PRO A 231 15.91 6.78 -3.03
CA PRO A 231 17.22 6.12 -2.83
C PRO A 231 17.13 4.92 -1.89
N ILE A 232 16.10 4.88 -1.04
CA ILE A 232 15.85 3.80 -0.09
C ILE A 232 14.41 3.35 -0.23
N HIS A 233 14.20 2.08 -0.53
CA HIS A 233 12.89 1.45 -0.53
C HIS A 233 12.86 0.32 0.49
N ILE A 234 12.05 0.50 1.54
CA ILE A 234 11.82 -0.51 2.58
C ILE A 234 10.47 -1.15 2.31
N ILE A 235 10.44 -2.47 2.18
CA ILE A 235 9.22 -3.23 1.94
C ILE A 235 8.90 -4.07 3.17
N VAL A 236 7.72 -3.92 3.71
CA VAL A 236 7.25 -4.67 4.89
C VAL A 236 6.13 -5.62 4.46
N ALA A 237 6.29 -6.90 4.75
CA ALA A 237 5.29 -7.90 4.39
C ALA A 237 5.22 -9.03 5.40
N GLY A 238 4.03 -9.56 5.59
CA GLY A 238 3.83 -10.80 6.33
C GLY A 238 4.34 -12.00 5.53
N ILE A 239 4.88 -13.00 6.24
CA ILE A 239 5.34 -14.26 5.64
C ILE A 239 4.21 -15.02 4.94
N ASP A 240 2.96 -14.75 5.33
CA ASP A 240 1.75 -15.28 4.71
C ASP A 240 1.58 -14.83 3.25
N LYS A 241 2.26 -13.78 2.79
CA LYS A 241 2.20 -13.29 1.40
C LYS A 241 2.99 -14.15 0.41
N MET A 242 3.68 -15.18 0.91
CA MET A 242 4.51 -16.07 0.08
C MET A 242 3.66 -16.87 -0.91
N ILE A 243 4.15 -16.93 -2.15
CA ILE A 243 3.65 -17.80 -3.22
C ILE A 243 4.83 -18.45 -3.97
N THR A 244 4.57 -19.49 -4.76
CA THR A 244 5.64 -20.25 -5.39
C THR A 244 6.14 -19.59 -6.68
N SER A 245 5.23 -19.22 -7.58
CA SER A 245 5.57 -18.74 -8.92
C SER A 245 4.71 -17.58 -9.40
N VAL A 246 5.17 -16.90 -10.44
CA VAL A 246 4.43 -15.78 -11.08
C VAL A 246 3.10 -16.25 -11.69
N ASP A 247 3.02 -17.49 -12.13
CA ASP A 247 1.79 -18.04 -12.73
C ASP A 247 0.60 -18.04 -11.76
N GLU A 248 0.88 -18.18 -10.46
CA GLU A 248 -0.14 -18.14 -9.41
C GLU A 248 -0.82 -16.77 -9.29
N LEU A 249 -0.17 -15.69 -9.78
CA LEU A 249 -0.76 -14.35 -9.82
C LEU A 249 -1.96 -14.27 -10.77
N SER A 250 -2.01 -15.09 -11.82
CA SER A 250 -3.13 -15.14 -12.77
C SER A 250 -4.47 -15.49 -12.09
N VAL A 251 -4.41 -16.21 -10.98
CA VAL A 251 -5.57 -16.55 -10.15
C VAL A 251 -5.72 -15.56 -8.99
N LEU A 252 -4.63 -15.26 -8.28
CA LEU A 252 -4.69 -14.50 -7.03
C LEU A 252 -4.97 -13.00 -7.23
N LEU A 253 -4.40 -12.37 -8.26
CA LEU A 253 -4.63 -10.93 -8.51
C LEU A 253 -6.09 -10.62 -8.88
N PRO A 254 -6.70 -11.33 -9.86
CA PRO A 254 -8.11 -11.11 -10.16
C PRO A 254 -9.00 -11.39 -8.95
N MET A 255 -8.76 -12.48 -8.23
CA MET A 255 -9.55 -12.84 -7.04
C MET A 255 -9.45 -11.80 -5.92
N SER A 256 -8.28 -11.19 -5.71
CA SER A 256 -8.13 -10.10 -4.73
C SER A 256 -8.89 -8.84 -5.13
N SER A 257 -9.06 -8.60 -6.42
CA SER A 257 -9.72 -7.38 -6.95
C SER A 257 -11.24 -7.43 -6.88
N ILE A 258 -11.85 -8.61 -6.92
CA ILE A 258 -13.32 -8.78 -6.94
C ILE A 258 -13.98 -8.16 -5.70
N TYR A 259 -13.35 -8.32 -4.55
CA TYR A 259 -13.89 -7.90 -3.26
C TYR A 259 -13.35 -6.57 -2.76
N GLU A 260 -12.61 -5.84 -3.60
CA GLU A 260 -12.12 -4.51 -3.23
C GLU A 260 -13.06 -3.42 -3.74
N PRO A 261 -13.62 -2.58 -2.86
CA PRO A 261 -14.46 -1.46 -3.28
C PRO A 261 -13.67 -0.50 -4.17
N ASN A 262 -14.30 -0.02 -5.23
CA ASN A 262 -13.74 0.97 -6.15
C ASN A 262 -12.51 0.53 -6.98
N LYS A 263 -12.18 -0.75 -7.02
CA LYS A 263 -11.17 -1.25 -7.95
C LYS A 263 -11.82 -1.77 -9.22
N ASN A 264 -11.52 -1.13 -10.33
CA ASN A 264 -11.67 -1.77 -11.63
C ASN A 264 -10.59 -2.87 -11.74
N LEU A 265 -10.82 -3.89 -12.56
CA LEU A 265 -9.82 -4.92 -12.90
C LEU A 265 -8.49 -4.35 -13.46
N SER A 266 -8.40 -3.04 -13.63
CA SER A 266 -7.27 -2.27 -14.13
C SER A 266 -6.30 -1.78 -13.04
N SER A 267 -6.23 -2.42 -11.87
CA SER A 267 -5.20 -2.12 -10.88
C SER A 267 -3.82 -2.32 -11.48
N PHE A 268 -2.94 -1.36 -11.24
CA PHE A 268 -1.52 -1.53 -11.58
C PHE A 268 -0.88 -2.50 -10.59
N TYR A 269 0.06 -3.31 -11.07
CA TYR A 269 0.91 -4.10 -10.20
C TYR A 269 2.36 -3.92 -10.63
N THR A 270 3.19 -3.75 -9.62
CA THR A 270 4.62 -3.54 -9.76
C THR A 270 5.35 -4.80 -9.31
N LEU A 271 6.23 -5.32 -10.15
CA LEU A 271 7.10 -6.44 -9.85
C LEU A 271 8.50 -5.91 -9.55
N ILE A 272 8.97 -6.09 -8.31
CA ILE A 272 10.30 -5.67 -7.88
C ILE A 272 11.13 -6.93 -7.67
N ASN A 273 12.14 -7.14 -8.49
CA ASN A 273 12.96 -8.33 -8.44
C ASN A 273 14.48 -8.07 -8.42
N LYS A 274 14.91 -6.81 -8.46
CA LYS A 274 16.31 -6.42 -8.45
C LYS A 274 16.46 -5.08 -7.73
N ALA A 275 17.55 -4.90 -6.98
CA ALA A 275 18.01 -3.58 -6.55
C ALA A 275 18.53 -2.81 -7.78
N ILE A 276 18.26 -1.52 -7.83
CA ILE A 276 18.77 -0.65 -8.89
C ILE A 276 20.27 -0.42 -8.63
N GLU A 277 21.14 -0.80 -9.58
CA GLU A 277 22.57 -0.57 -9.49
C GLU A 277 22.97 0.72 -10.23
N GLU A 278 24.06 1.33 -9.77
CA GLU A 278 24.68 2.46 -10.44
C GLU A 278 25.14 2.03 -11.85
N GLY A 279 24.53 2.60 -12.90
CA GLY A 279 24.81 2.24 -14.30
C GLY A 279 23.65 1.63 -15.08
N ASP A 280 22.57 1.18 -14.43
CA ASP A 280 21.39 0.63 -15.12
C ASP A 280 20.56 1.72 -15.85
N VAL A 281 21.01 2.96 -15.88
CA VAL A 281 20.25 4.17 -16.25
C VAL A 281 20.49 4.65 -17.68
N SER A 282 20.85 3.81 -18.61
CA SER A 282 21.18 4.26 -19.97
C SER A 282 20.10 4.08 -21.03
N GLN A 283 18.83 3.92 -20.69
CA GLN A 283 17.78 3.89 -21.72
C GLN A 283 16.75 5.00 -21.52
N LYS A 284 16.67 5.87 -22.54
CA LYS A 284 15.68 6.94 -22.68
C LYS A 284 14.26 6.37 -22.70
N LEU A 285 13.36 6.95 -21.91
CA LEU A 285 11.93 6.66 -21.93
C LEU A 285 11.34 6.83 -23.33
N PRO A 286 10.62 5.85 -23.89
CA PRO A 286 9.72 6.09 -25.00
C PRO A 286 8.43 6.73 -24.48
N HIS A 287 7.89 7.64 -25.27
CA HIS A 287 6.63 8.35 -24.99
C HIS A 287 5.46 7.39 -24.76
N ALA A 288 4.58 7.82 -23.86
CA ALA A 288 3.33 7.17 -23.49
C ALA A 288 2.46 6.77 -24.69
N GLY A 289 2.03 5.53 -24.71
CA GLY A 289 0.99 5.05 -25.62
C GLY A 289 1.14 3.59 -25.95
N SER A 290 0.72 2.71 -25.07
CA SER A 290 0.10 1.40 -25.30
C SER A 290 0.14 0.55 -24.04
N LEU A 291 -0.95 -0.14 -23.79
CA LEU A 291 -1.12 -1.11 -22.72
C LEU A 291 -0.21 -2.31 -23.02
N GLU A 292 0.98 -2.33 -22.44
CA GLU A 292 1.82 -3.52 -22.41
C GLU A 292 2.12 -3.85 -20.97
N LEU A 293 2.10 -5.16 -20.65
CA LEU A 293 2.59 -5.72 -19.40
C LEU A 293 3.92 -5.05 -19.06
N GLY A 294 3.87 -4.08 -18.17
CA GLY A 294 5.00 -3.23 -17.83
C GLY A 294 6.06 -3.99 -17.08
N LEU A 295 7.01 -4.54 -17.80
CA LEU A 295 8.34 -4.79 -17.27
C LEU A 295 8.91 -3.44 -16.88
N LEU A 296 9.19 -3.24 -15.60
CA LEU A 296 9.80 -2.04 -15.05
C LEU A 296 11.06 -1.67 -15.81
N HIS A 297 11.03 -0.53 -16.47
CA HIS A 297 12.24 0.16 -16.88
C HIS A 297 12.92 0.80 -15.67
N PRO A 298 14.21 0.55 -15.47
CA PRO A 298 14.99 1.29 -14.50
C PRO A 298 15.16 2.71 -15.02
N CYS A 299 14.56 3.65 -14.36
CA CYS A 299 14.88 5.04 -14.55
C CYS A 299 15.25 5.59 -13.20
N VAL A 300 16.54 5.79 -12.93
CA VAL A 300 17.07 6.93 -12.20
C VAL A 300 18.58 6.87 -12.00
N SER A 301 19.16 8.03 -12.15
CA SER A 301 20.54 8.43 -11.94
C SER A 301 21.12 8.05 -10.57
N SER A 302 22.34 7.53 -10.59
CA SER A 302 23.45 7.69 -9.66
C SER A 302 23.26 7.61 -8.13
N LEU A 303 22.34 6.79 -7.62
CA LEU A 303 22.33 6.43 -6.19
C LEU A 303 21.90 4.97 -6.09
N SER A 304 22.74 4.12 -5.53
CA SER A 304 22.40 2.71 -5.29
C SER A 304 21.18 2.62 -4.38
N ALA A 305 20.02 2.30 -4.94
CA ALA A 305 18.81 2.08 -4.14
C ALA A 305 19.04 0.86 -3.25
N LYS A 306 18.99 1.05 -1.94
CA LYS A 306 19.02 -0.04 -0.96
C LYS A 306 17.60 -0.54 -0.77
N ILE A 307 17.29 -1.72 -1.27
CA ILE A 307 16.00 -2.39 -1.01
C ILE A 307 16.15 -3.21 0.26
N HIS A 308 15.37 -2.87 1.28
CA HIS A 308 15.30 -3.61 2.53
C HIS A 308 13.93 -4.28 2.63
N PHE A 309 13.91 -5.49 3.10
CA PHE A 309 12.70 -6.28 3.21
C PHE A 309 12.49 -6.76 4.65
N PHE A 310 11.29 -6.59 5.17
CA PHE A 310 10.90 -7.07 6.48
C PHE A 310 9.78 -8.08 6.35
N LEU A 311 9.90 -9.19 7.05
CA LEU A 311 8.87 -10.20 7.16
C LEU A 311 8.40 -10.25 8.60
N ASP A 312 7.14 -9.94 8.80
CA ASP A 312 6.49 -10.09 10.11
C ASP A 312 6.00 -11.52 10.28
N SER A 313 6.39 -12.18 11.36
CA SER A 313 5.83 -13.46 11.76
C SER A 313 4.64 -13.19 12.67
N CYS A 314 3.45 -13.04 12.10
CA CYS A 314 2.22 -13.05 12.89
C CYS A 314 2.16 -14.33 13.72
N LYS A 315 2.53 -14.25 14.98
CA LYS A 315 2.17 -15.24 15.98
C LYS A 315 0.74 -14.94 16.42
N LYS A 316 -0.21 -15.76 15.99
CA LYS A 316 -1.41 -16.07 16.73
C LYS A 316 -1.35 -17.50 17.19
#